data_870c4307218ba78d6c79d1d27d28a652
#
_entry.id   870c4307218ba78d6c79d1d27d28a652
#
_cell.length_a   1.000
_cell.length_b   1.000
_cell.length_c   1.000
_cell.angle_alpha   90.00
_cell.angle_beta   90.00
_cell.angle_gamma   90.00
#
_symmetry.space_group_name_H-M   'P 1'
#
loop_
_entity.id
_entity.type
_entity.pdbx_description
1 polymer ?
#
loop_
_entity_poly.entity_id
_entity_poly.type
_entity_poly.pdbx_seq_one_letter_code
_entity_poly.pdbx_strand_id
1 'polypeptide(L)'
;MKFCWLGFFSCLLLSGLLSGAEQSVLIQKSEKIVEYFNKNDFKSMHKMFSVEMKEAIPLTQLEEILSQTSGQYGVIKKKEFVRYENTYGVFKAEFLKNKSSKEYLSLKISLNEKSEINGLLLAPWIEHPILLRNKSNLTLPFEGEWWVFWGGDTKEENYHVVSSAQKGAFDFLIKNQEGKSFRNEGKANEDYYAFGKRIISPSDGEVVLVVDGVKDNIPGKLNPIYVPGNTVIIKTDNNEFLFFAHFVKNSIAVSEGQIVKQGDLLGLCGNSGNSSEPHLHFHIQNVEDMNEATGAKAYFENILVDGKIKRDYSPIRNEKVRNTN
;
A
#
# COMPACT_ATOMS: atom_id res chain seq x y z
N MET A 1 -9.54 -10.07 24.58
CA MET A 1 -8.54 -10.89 23.86
C MET A 1 -7.24 -10.11 23.86
N LYS A 2 -6.18 -10.65 24.49
CA LYS A 2 -4.88 -9.97 24.49
C LYS A 2 -4.18 -10.33 23.19
N PHE A 3 -4.02 -9.34 22.30
CA PHE A 3 -3.20 -9.47 21.10
C PHE A 3 -1.73 -9.57 21.51
N CYS A 4 -1.05 -10.62 21.06
CA CYS A 4 0.39 -10.76 21.26
C CYS A 4 1.12 -9.96 20.17
N TRP A 5 1.50 -8.75 20.51
CA TRP A 5 2.37 -7.90 19.69
C TRP A 5 3.83 -8.30 19.96
N LEU A 6 4.45 -8.90 18.99
CA LEU A 6 5.87 -9.27 19.00
C LEU A 6 6.57 -8.56 17.83
N GLY A 7 6.92 -7.32 18.04
CA GLY A 7 7.65 -6.61 17.02
C GLY A 7 8.24 -5.31 17.52
N PHE A 8 9.55 -5.14 17.41
CA PHE A 8 10.22 -3.86 17.55
C PHE A 8 11.04 -3.54 16.31
N PHE A 9 10.83 -2.34 15.85
CA PHE A 9 11.48 -1.43 14.96
C PHE A 9 12.94 -1.74 14.58
N SER A 10 13.19 -1.78 13.28
CA SER A 10 14.27 -1.03 12.68
C SER A 10 13.84 -0.60 11.30
N CYS A 11 13.66 0.68 11.16
CA CYS A 11 13.26 1.35 9.95
C CYS A 11 14.50 1.57 9.07
N LEU A 12 14.58 0.85 7.94
CA LEU A 12 15.27 1.32 6.76
C LEU A 12 14.42 0.85 5.58
N LEU A 13 13.56 1.77 5.13
CA LEU A 13 12.71 1.61 3.96
C LEU A 13 13.57 1.64 2.70
N LEU A 14 13.95 0.47 2.24
CA LEU A 14 14.15 0.22 0.82
C LEU A 14 12.94 -0.62 0.38
N SER A 15 11.95 0.03 -0.20
CA SER A 15 10.85 -0.62 -0.93
C SER A 15 11.40 -1.19 -2.23
N GLY A 16 12.28 -2.19 -2.11
CA GLY A 16 12.70 -3.04 -3.20
C GLY A 16 11.90 -4.33 -3.10
N LEU A 17 11.27 -4.76 -4.17
CA LEU A 17 10.89 -6.16 -4.33
C LEU A 17 12.09 -7.01 -3.92
N LEU A 18 11.86 -7.91 -2.97
CA LEU A 18 12.81 -8.98 -2.73
C LEU A 18 13.12 -9.63 -4.09
N SER A 19 14.38 -9.83 -4.40
CA SER A 19 14.79 -10.58 -5.57
C SER A 19 14.18 -11.99 -5.50
N GLY A 20 14.02 -12.67 -6.61
CA GLY A 20 13.53 -14.06 -6.61
C GLY A 20 14.32 -14.97 -5.66
N ALA A 21 15.60 -14.65 -5.41
CA ALA A 21 16.46 -15.34 -4.45
C ALA A 21 16.02 -15.08 -2.99
N GLU A 22 15.73 -13.83 -2.63
CA GLU A 22 15.28 -13.48 -1.27
C GLU A 22 13.90 -14.05 -0.96
N GLN A 23 12.99 -14.06 -1.94
CA GLN A 23 11.69 -14.73 -1.83
C GLN A 23 11.88 -16.24 -1.58
N SER A 24 12.79 -16.88 -2.28
CA SER A 24 13.10 -18.30 -2.08
C SER A 24 13.59 -18.57 -0.65
N VAL A 25 14.47 -17.72 -0.12
CA VAL A 25 14.96 -17.83 1.26
C VAL A 25 13.83 -17.66 2.26
N LEU A 26 12.95 -16.68 2.07
CA LEU A 26 11.80 -16.45 2.95
C LEU A 26 10.85 -17.67 2.97
N ILE A 27 10.58 -18.26 1.81
CA ILE A 27 9.75 -19.47 1.70
C ILE A 27 10.40 -20.62 2.45
N GLN A 28 11.70 -20.88 2.26
CA GLN A 28 12.42 -21.93 2.98
C GLN A 28 12.41 -21.71 4.51
N LYS A 29 12.62 -20.46 4.96
CA LYS A 29 12.53 -20.12 6.40
C LYS A 29 11.14 -20.37 6.94
N SER A 30 10.09 -20.01 6.20
CA SER A 30 8.71 -20.25 6.61
C SER A 30 8.37 -21.76 6.71
N GLU A 31 8.97 -22.61 5.87
CA GLU A 31 8.84 -24.07 5.97
C GLU A 31 9.44 -24.60 7.27
N LYS A 32 10.62 -24.10 7.63
CA LYS A 32 11.27 -24.48 8.91
C LYS A 32 10.49 -24.01 10.12
N ILE A 33 9.90 -22.79 10.07
CA ILE A 33 9.02 -22.30 11.14
C ILE A 33 7.83 -23.26 11.33
N VAL A 34 7.16 -23.67 10.25
CA VAL A 34 6.03 -24.62 10.32
C VAL A 34 6.49 -25.98 10.85
N GLU A 35 7.63 -26.50 10.36
CA GLU A 35 8.18 -27.77 10.84
C GLU A 35 8.44 -27.74 12.36
N TYR A 36 9.16 -26.72 12.83
CA TYR A 36 9.50 -26.59 14.26
C TYR A 36 8.25 -26.33 15.12
N PHE A 37 7.33 -25.51 14.66
CA PHE A 37 6.06 -25.26 15.35
C PHE A 37 5.29 -26.58 15.55
N ASN A 38 5.12 -27.36 14.50
CA ASN A 38 4.38 -28.63 14.54
C ASN A 38 5.05 -29.70 15.40
N LYS A 39 6.38 -29.61 15.61
CA LYS A 39 7.14 -30.50 16.48
C LYS A 39 7.30 -29.98 17.91
N ASN A 40 6.80 -28.76 18.20
CA ASN A 40 7.08 -28.02 19.43
C ASN A 40 8.60 -27.82 19.69
N ASP A 41 9.40 -27.78 18.62
CA ASP A 41 10.84 -27.51 18.69
C ASP A 41 11.12 -26.02 18.64
N PHE A 42 10.64 -25.28 19.63
CA PHE A 42 10.77 -23.84 19.69
C PHE A 42 12.21 -23.38 19.92
N LYS A 43 13.04 -24.24 20.48
CA LYS A 43 14.48 -23.99 20.64
C LYS A 43 15.20 -23.90 19.28
N SER A 44 14.89 -24.79 18.34
CA SER A 44 15.44 -24.74 16.99
C SER A 44 14.86 -23.56 16.20
N MET A 45 13.58 -23.22 16.41
CA MET A 45 12.98 -22.02 15.83
C MET A 45 13.67 -20.75 16.34
N HIS A 46 13.90 -20.61 17.66
CA HIS A 46 14.57 -19.47 18.28
C HIS A 46 16.01 -19.26 17.76
N LYS A 47 16.73 -20.33 17.41
CA LYS A 47 18.07 -20.21 16.79
C LYS A 47 18.05 -19.48 15.46
N MET A 48 16.93 -19.49 14.73
CA MET A 48 16.78 -18.81 13.43
C MET A 48 16.56 -17.30 13.56
N PHE A 49 16.33 -16.80 14.77
CA PHE A 49 16.06 -15.37 15.05
C PHE A 49 17.36 -14.56 15.02
N SER A 50 17.26 -13.29 14.64
CA SER A 50 18.34 -12.32 14.78
C SER A 50 18.67 -12.10 16.27
N VAL A 51 19.79 -11.44 16.55
CA VAL A 51 20.22 -11.14 17.91
C VAL A 51 19.17 -10.25 18.61
N GLU A 52 18.73 -9.21 17.92
CA GLU A 52 17.75 -8.24 18.44
C GLU A 52 16.41 -8.92 18.74
N MET A 53 15.98 -9.84 17.89
CA MET A 53 14.74 -10.58 18.10
C MET A 53 14.85 -11.58 19.25
N LYS A 54 16.02 -12.20 19.45
CA LYS A 54 16.28 -13.07 20.62
C LYS A 54 16.27 -12.32 21.93
N GLU A 55 16.78 -11.09 21.92
CA GLU A 55 16.73 -10.19 23.08
C GLU A 55 15.30 -9.73 23.38
N ALA A 56 14.53 -9.38 22.34
CA ALA A 56 13.14 -8.96 22.47
C ALA A 56 12.21 -10.09 22.93
N ILE A 57 12.50 -11.33 22.52
CA ILE A 57 11.69 -12.51 22.81
C ILE A 57 12.61 -13.64 23.29
N PRO A 58 12.90 -13.72 24.60
CA PRO A 58 13.66 -14.83 25.18
C PRO A 58 12.98 -16.18 24.88
N LEU A 59 13.79 -17.25 24.81
CA LEU A 59 13.29 -18.59 24.48
C LEU A 59 12.12 -19.03 25.36
N THR A 60 12.16 -18.77 26.65
CA THR A 60 11.08 -19.13 27.59
C THR A 60 9.74 -18.46 27.23
N GLN A 61 9.79 -17.20 26.83
CA GLN A 61 8.61 -16.46 26.40
C GLN A 61 8.07 -16.99 25.06
N LEU A 62 8.97 -17.30 24.12
CA LEU A 62 8.59 -17.91 22.84
C LEU A 62 7.91 -19.26 23.05
N GLU A 63 8.47 -20.11 23.93
CA GLU A 63 7.92 -21.42 24.28
C GLU A 63 6.53 -21.31 24.88
N GLU A 64 6.31 -20.35 25.78
CA GLU A 64 4.99 -20.10 26.38
C GLU A 64 3.96 -19.70 25.33
N ILE A 65 4.27 -18.69 24.51
CA ILE A 65 3.37 -18.14 23.48
C ILE A 65 3.01 -19.22 22.46
N LEU A 66 4.01 -19.91 21.92
CA LEU A 66 3.77 -20.88 20.86
C LEU A 66 3.12 -22.17 21.36
N SER A 67 3.39 -22.57 22.62
CA SER A 67 2.68 -23.69 23.26
C SER A 67 1.21 -23.36 23.48
N GLN A 68 0.88 -22.16 23.92
CA GLN A 68 -0.51 -21.70 24.03
C GLN A 68 -1.19 -21.67 22.64
N THR A 69 -0.50 -21.15 21.64
CA THR A 69 -1.00 -21.12 20.25
C THR A 69 -1.24 -22.53 19.71
N SER A 70 -0.29 -23.44 19.88
CA SER A 70 -0.43 -24.85 19.47
C SER A 70 -1.57 -25.55 20.23
N GLY A 71 -1.73 -25.29 21.54
CA GLY A 71 -2.84 -25.79 22.33
C GLY A 71 -4.21 -25.27 21.88
N GLN A 72 -4.27 -24.01 21.44
CA GLN A 72 -5.50 -23.37 20.99
C GLN A 72 -5.89 -23.81 19.55
N TYR A 73 -4.95 -23.77 18.61
CA TYR A 73 -5.20 -23.92 17.17
C TYR A 73 -4.74 -25.26 16.59
N GLY A 74 -3.87 -26.00 17.29
CA GLY A 74 -3.31 -27.27 16.84
C GLY A 74 -2.11 -27.09 15.93
N VAL A 75 -1.98 -27.94 14.91
CA VAL A 75 -0.85 -27.98 13.97
C VAL A 75 -1.15 -27.20 12.69
N ILE A 76 -0.12 -26.66 12.07
CA ILE A 76 -0.21 -26.01 10.75
C ILE A 76 -0.18 -27.11 9.68
N LYS A 77 -1.31 -27.30 9.00
CA LYS A 77 -1.48 -28.29 7.93
C LYS A 77 -0.98 -27.81 6.58
N LYS A 78 -1.26 -26.55 6.27
CA LYS A 78 -0.94 -25.91 4.99
C LYS A 78 -0.55 -24.47 5.24
N LYS A 79 0.39 -23.96 4.48
CA LYS A 79 0.62 -22.53 4.35
C LYS A 79 0.69 -22.15 2.88
N GLU A 80 0.26 -20.96 2.59
CA GLU A 80 0.29 -20.38 1.25
C GLU A 80 0.81 -18.97 1.34
N PHE A 81 1.82 -18.64 0.52
CA PHE A 81 2.31 -17.28 0.40
C PHE A 81 1.24 -16.43 -0.30
N VAL A 82 0.90 -15.30 0.28
CA VAL A 82 -0.16 -14.42 -0.24
C VAL A 82 0.42 -13.16 -0.84
N ARG A 83 1.25 -12.42 -0.06
CA ARG A 83 1.81 -11.13 -0.46
C ARG A 83 2.98 -10.72 0.43
N TYR A 84 3.60 -9.60 0.07
CA TYR A 84 4.44 -8.84 0.99
C TYR A 84 3.65 -7.68 1.58
N GLU A 85 3.86 -7.42 2.89
CA GLU A 85 3.42 -6.23 3.60
C GLU A 85 4.64 -5.57 4.21
N ASN A 86 5.06 -4.42 3.69
CA ASN A 86 6.33 -3.78 4.07
C ASN A 86 7.50 -4.78 3.94
N THR A 87 8.13 -5.14 5.07
CA THR A 87 9.24 -6.10 5.13
C THR A 87 8.79 -7.53 5.40
N TYR A 88 7.49 -7.76 5.62
CA TYR A 88 6.95 -9.07 5.97
C TYR A 88 6.44 -9.83 4.75
N GLY A 89 6.86 -11.10 4.61
CA GLY A 89 6.11 -12.06 3.82
C GLY A 89 4.91 -12.58 4.61
N VAL A 90 3.73 -12.48 4.03
CA VAL A 90 2.46 -12.87 4.62
C VAL A 90 2.02 -14.21 4.05
N PHE A 91 1.77 -15.16 4.93
CA PHE A 91 1.29 -16.50 4.60
C PHE A 91 -0.09 -16.74 5.24
N LYS A 92 -1.04 -17.27 4.47
CA LYS A 92 -2.26 -17.84 5.00
C LYS A 92 -1.95 -19.24 5.51
N ALA A 93 -2.03 -19.46 6.81
CA ALA A 93 -1.74 -20.73 7.47
C ALA A 93 -3.04 -21.42 7.93
N GLU A 94 -3.29 -22.61 7.43
CA GLU A 94 -4.40 -23.47 7.84
C GLU A 94 -3.98 -24.28 9.06
N PHE A 95 -4.62 -24.02 10.19
CA PHE A 95 -4.45 -24.75 11.44
C PHE A 95 -5.51 -25.84 11.59
N LEU A 96 -5.12 -26.95 12.19
CA LEU A 96 -6.00 -28.09 12.43
C LEU A 96 -5.84 -28.57 13.88
N LYS A 97 -6.82 -28.25 14.72
CA LYS A 97 -6.86 -28.69 16.11
C LYS A 97 -7.38 -30.13 16.25
N ASN A 98 -8.38 -30.46 15.42
CA ASN A 98 -8.95 -31.81 15.34
C ASN A 98 -9.49 -32.02 13.91
N LYS A 99 -9.97 -33.24 13.57
CA LYS A 99 -10.41 -33.55 12.23
C LYS A 99 -11.57 -32.70 11.68
N SER A 100 -12.20 -31.88 12.50
CA SER A 100 -13.41 -31.12 12.15
C SER A 100 -13.24 -29.59 12.26
N SER A 101 -12.17 -29.08 12.85
CA SER A 101 -11.99 -27.64 13.12
C SER A 101 -10.80 -27.12 12.34
N LYS A 102 -11.08 -26.36 11.28
CA LYS A 102 -10.10 -25.60 10.51
C LYS A 102 -10.17 -24.16 10.90
N GLU A 103 -9.02 -23.59 11.22
CA GLU A 103 -8.88 -22.16 11.44
C GLU A 103 -7.74 -21.62 10.58
N TYR A 104 -7.88 -20.37 10.18
CA TYR A 104 -6.87 -19.70 9.38
C TYR A 104 -6.24 -18.56 10.17
N LEU A 105 -4.92 -18.57 10.23
CA LEU A 105 -4.14 -17.47 10.77
C LEU A 105 -3.23 -16.88 9.69
N SER A 106 -2.95 -15.60 9.83
CA SER A 106 -1.89 -14.91 9.12
C SER A 106 -0.56 -15.22 9.83
N LEU A 107 0.38 -15.84 9.12
CA LEU A 107 1.76 -16.00 9.56
C LEU A 107 2.59 -14.96 8.81
N LYS A 108 3.09 -13.94 9.52
CA LYS A 108 3.93 -12.89 8.94
C LYS A 108 5.38 -13.10 9.39
N ILE A 109 6.30 -13.12 8.44
CA ILE A 109 7.73 -13.36 8.67
C ILE A 109 8.53 -12.27 7.97
N SER A 110 9.47 -11.63 8.68
CA SER A 110 10.47 -10.75 8.07
C SER A 110 11.87 -11.26 8.33
N LEU A 111 12.79 -10.94 7.41
CA LEU A 111 14.20 -11.30 7.47
C LEU A 111 15.05 -10.03 7.44
N ASN A 112 16.16 -10.05 8.18
CA ASN A 112 17.20 -9.03 8.06
C ASN A 112 18.13 -9.33 6.85
N GLU A 113 19.09 -8.44 6.61
CA GLU A 113 20.08 -8.58 5.51
C GLU A 113 20.92 -9.87 5.58
N LYS A 114 21.04 -10.47 6.79
CA LYS A 114 21.73 -11.76 7.00
C LYS A 114 20.80 -12.97 6.83
N SER A 115 19.58 -12.75 6.35
CA SER A 115 18.55 -13.79 6.23
C SER A 115 18.16 -14.45 7.57
N GLU A 116 18.34 -13.74 8.70
CA GLU A 116 17.85 -14.15 10.01
C GLU A 116 16.44 -13.60 10.22
N ILE A 117 15.59 -14.31 10.96
CA ILE A 117 14.24 -13.86 11.26
C ILE A 117 14.31 -12.71 12.27
N ASN A 118 13.87 -11.53 11.86
CA ASN A 118 13.78 -10.33 12.68
C ASN A 118 12.34 -9.89 12.99
N GLY A 119 11.35 -10.65 12.50
CA GLY A 119 9.94 -10.48 12.84
C GLY A 119 9.15 -11.76 12.59
N LEU A 120 8.31 -12.13 13.55
CA LEU A 120 7.38 -13.25 13.47
C LEU A 120 6.06 -12.85 14.14
N LEU A 121 4.95 -12.91 13.42
CA LEU A 121 3.62 -12.57 13.92
C LEU A 121 2.61 -13.62 13.49
N LEU A 122 1.77 -14.04 14.43
CA LEU A 122 0.55 -14.81 14.17
C LEU A 122 -0.65 -13.94 14.55
N ALA A 123 -1.59 -13.77 13.62
CA ALA A 123 -2.81 -13.00 13.82
C ALA A 123 -3.99 -13.73 13.16
N PRO A 124 -5.24 -13.46 13.53
CA PRO A 124 -6.39 -13.98 12.79
C PRO A 124 -6.27 -13.66 11.30
N TRP A 125 -6.59 -14.64 10.44
CA TRP A 125 -6.70 -14.39 9.02
C TRP A 125 -7.99 -13.61 8.73
N ILE A 126 -7.83 -12.48 8.08
CA ILE A 126 -8.97 -11.68 7.58
C ILE A 126 -9.03 -11.89 6.07
N GLU A 127 -10.16 -12.40 5.58
CA GLU A 127 -10.39 -12.50 4.15
C GLU A 127 -10.78 -11.13 3.61
N HIS A 128 -9.96 -10.58 2.74
CA HIS A 128 -10.26 -9.31 2.08
C HIS A 128 -10.99 -9.54 0.75
N PRO A 129 -11.94 -8.69 0.38
CA PRO A 129 -12.65 -8.82 -0.89
C PRO A 129 -11.67 -8.70 -2.07
N ILE A 130 -11.89 -9.49 -3.12
CA ILE A 130 -11.12 -9.36 -4.36
C ILE A 130 -11.74 -8.23 -5.18
N LEU A 131 -10.92 -7.21 -5.47
CA LEU A 131 -11.27 -6.10 -6.31
C LEU A 131 -10.26 -6.02 -7.47
N LEU A 132 -10.70 -6.38 -8.67
CA LEU A 132 -9.84 -6.32 -9.87
C LEU A 132 -9.87 -4.94 -10.53
N ARG A 133 -11.05 -4.30 -10.49
CA ARG A 133 -11.29 -2.95 -11.03
C ARG A 133 -12.42 -2.26 -10.26
N ASN A 134 -12.56 -0.95 -10.42
CA ASN A 134 -13.70 -0.22 -9.88
C ASN A 134 -15.04 -0.68 -10.47
N LYS A 135 -16.06 -0.58 -9.63
CA LYS A 135 -17.49 -0.68 -9.97
C LYS A 135 -18.18 0.68 -9.97
N SER A 136 -17.65 1.60 -9.16
CA SER A 136 -18.12 2.97 -9.09
C SER A 136 -17.76 3.71 -10.38
N ASN A 137 -18.66 4.58 -10.83
CA ASN A 137 -18.42 5.46 -11.96
C ASN A 137 -17.43 6.55 -11.55
N LEU A 138 -16.29 6.61 -12.19
CA LEU A 138 -15.23 7.56 -11.85
C LEU A 138 -15.02 8.58 -12.96
N THR A 139 -14.89 9.85 -12.57
CA THR A 139 -14.25 10.89 -13.39
C THR A 139 -12.77 11.00 -12.99
N LEU A 140 -11.99 11.75 -13.75
CA LEU A 140 -10.62 12.09 -13.31
C LEU A 140 -10.67 13.00 -12.08
N PRO A 141 -9.78 12.80 -11.10
CA PRO A 141 -9.80 13.48 -9.80
C PRO A 141 -9.24 14.91 -9.83
N PHE A 142 -9.34 15.59 -10.97
CA PHE A 142 -8.79 16.93 -11.17
C PHE A 142 -9.50 17.67 -12.30
N GLU A 143 -9.28 18.98 -12.36
CA GLU A 143 -9.70 19.84 -13.44
C GLU A 143 -8.56 20.07 -14.44
N GLY A 144 -8.90 20.37 -15.69
CA GLY A 144 -7.93 20.64 -16.77
C GLY A 144 -7.27 19.39 -17.33
N GLU A 145 -6.16 19.59 -18.04
CA GLU A 145 -5.43 18.52 -18.73
C GLU A 145 -4.17 18.15 -17.95
N TRP A 146 -4.02 16.85 -17.66
CA TRP A 146 -2.87 16.29 -16.96
C TRP A 146 -2.23 15.17 -17.78
N TRP A 147 -0.99 14.86 -17.46
CA TRP A 147 -0.25 13.75 -18.04
C TRP A 147 -0.21 12.58 -17.05
N VAL A 148 -0.37 11.37 -17.59
CA VAL A 148 -0.09 10.14 -16.86
C VAL A 148 1.43 9.93 -16.87
N PHE A 149 2.09 10.19 -15.73
CA PHE A 149 3.52 9.97 -15.60
C PHE A 149 3.82 8.49 -15.32
N TRP A 150 3.05 7.90 -14.39
CA TRP A 150 2.99 6.47 -14.15
C TRP A 150 1.54 6.00 -14.25
N GLY A 151 1.32 4.89 -14.98
CA GLY A 151 0.03 4.26 -15.20
C GLY A 151 0.17 3.18 -16.26
N GLY A 152 -0.54 2.07 -16.08
CA GLY A 152 -0.42 0.88 -16.93
C GLY A 152 -0.14 -0.37 -16.11
N ASP A 153 0.07 -1.50 -16.78
CA ASP A 153 0.14 -2.84 -16.17
C ASP A 153 1.57 -3.43 -16.14
N THR A 154 2.54 -2.78 -16.79
CA THR A 154 3.93 -3.24 -16.85
C THR A 154 4.84 -2.35 -15.99
N LYS A 155 6.01 -2.84 -15.60
CA LYS A 155 6.99 -2.05 -14.82
C LYS A 155 7.50 -0.83 -15.59
N GLU A 156 7.58 -0.92 -16.89
CA GLU A 156 8.01 0.15 -17.78
C GLU A 156 6.99 1.29 -17.83
N GLU A 157 5.71 0.97 -17.74
CA GLU A 157 4.61 1.93 -17.73
C GLU A 157 4.29 2.43 -16.33
N ASN A 158 4.50 1.57 -15.30
CA ASN A 158 4.05 1.83 -13.95
C ASN A 158 4.90 1.09 -12.91
N TYR A 159 5.83 1.78 -12.28
CA TYR A 159 6.66 1.14 -11.23
C TYR A 159 5.85 0.65 -10.03
N HIS A 160 4.63 1.19 -9.80
CA HIS A 160 3.77 0.79 -8.69
C HIS A 160 3.26 -0.66 -8.78
N VAL A 161 3.33 -1.30 -9.95
CA VAL A 161 2.88 -2.70 -10.12
C VAL A 161 3.57 -3.69 -9.20
N VAL A 162 4.72 -3.28 -8.62
CA VAL A 162 5.48 -4.08 -7.64
C VAL A 162 4.87 -4.05 -6.23
N SER A 163 4.04 -3.03 -5.93
CA SER A 163 3.36 -2.88 -4.64
C SER A 163 1.96 -3.49 -4.70
N SER A 164 1.63 -4.37 -3.75
CA SER A 164 0.32 -5.00 -3.71
C SER A 164 -0.82 -3.98 -3.69
N ALA A 165 -0.75 -2.99 -2.81
CA ALA A 165 -1.79 -1.97 -2.67
C ALA A 165 -1.86 -1.00 -3.85
N GLN A 166 -0.72 -0.71 -4.49
CA GLN A 166 -0.58 0.36 -5.47
C GLN A 166 -0.47 -0.15 -6.92
N LYS A 167 -0.60 -1.45 -7.18
CA LYS A 167 -0.33 -2.03 -8.51
C LYS A 167 -1.14 -1.41 -9.66
N GLY A 168 -2.29 -0.79 -9.37
CA GLY A 168 -3.12 -0.06 -10.33
C GLY A 168 -3.06 1.46 -10.16
N ALA A 169 -2.03 1.99 -9.51
CA ALA A 169 -1.91 3.41 -9.22
C ALA A 169 -1.53 4.25 -10.44
N PHE A 170 -1.82 5.52 -10.31
CA PHE A 170 -1.42 6.57 -11.24
C PHE A 170 -0.65 7.65 -10.50
N ASP A 171 0.39 8.18 -11.15
CA ASP A 171 0.96 9.48 -10.84
C ASP A 171 0.61 10.44 -11.97
N PHE A 172 -0.14 11.48 -11.65
CA PHE A 172 -0.54 12.51 -12.59
C PHE A 172 0.22 13.81 -12.35
N LEU A 173 0.71 14.41 -13.42
CA LEU A 173 1.37 15.72 -13.37
C LEU A 173 0.99 16.59 -14.56
N ILE A 174 1.31 17.88 -14.49
CA ILE A 174 1.06 18.82 -15.57
C ILE A 174 2.40 19.17 -16.25
N LYS A 175 2.44 19.11 -17.58
CA LYS A 175 3.60 19.48 -18.39
C LYS A 175 3.26 20.64 -19.33
N ASN A 176 4.26 21.45 -19.64
CA ASN A 176 4.18 22.45 -20.68
C ASN A 176 4.35 21.81 -22.08
N GLN A 177 4.33 22.63 -23.12
CA GLN A 177 4.49 22.18 -24.51
C GLN A 177 5.87 21.56 -24.79
N GLU A 178 6.88 21.89 -24.00
CA GLU A 178 8.23 21.31 -24.10
C GLU A 178 8.37 19.98 -23.32
N GLY A 179 7.31 19.52 -22.65
CA GLY A 179 7.30 18.29 -21.88
C GLY A 179 7.88 18.44 -20.45
N LYS A 180 8.15 19.68 -20.00
CA LYS A 180 8.65 19.95 -18.64
C LYS A 180 7.51 20.08 -17.64
N SER A 181 7.65 19.50 -16.46
CA SER A 181 6.68 19.60 -15.35
C SER A 181 6.80 20.92 -14.56
N PHE A 182 7.82 21.71 -14.81
CA PHE A 182 8.09 22.94 -14.08
C PHE A 182 8.51 24.07 -15.02
N ARG A 183 8.40 25.28 -14.53
CA ARG A 183 8.99 26.53 -15.06
C ARG A 183 10.24 26.90 -14.26
N ASN A 184 11.00 27.87 -14.72
CA ASN A 184 12.24 28.31 -14.09
C ASN A 184 13.24 27.14 -13.93
N GLU A 185 13.81 26.99 -12.73
CA GLU A 185 14.81 25.96 -12.42
C GLU A 185 14.25 24.72 -11.72
N GLY A 186 12.94 24.70 -11.38
CA GLY A 186 12.30 23.61 -10.66
C GLY A 186 12.83 23.39 -9.23
N LYS A 187 13.37 24.42 -8.61
CA LYS A 187 13.95 24.34 -7.26
C LYS A 187 12.93 24.54 -6.14
N ALA A 188 11.80 25.17 -6.44
CA ALA A 188 10.70 25.40 -5.52
C ALA A 188 9.45 24.67 -6.00
N ASN A 189 8.57 24.27 -5.07
CA ASN A 189 7.33 23.61 -5.42
C ASN A 189 6.45 24.48 -6.31
N GLU A 190 6.46 25.79 -6.10
CA GLU A 190 5.74 26.80 -6.87
C GLU A 190 6.18 26.90 -8.34
N ASP A 191 7.34 26.36 -8.68
CA ASP A 191 7.81 26.26 -10.06
C ASP A 191 7.02 25.19 -10.84
N TYR A 192 6.46 24.19 -10.15
CA TYR A 192 5.77 23.07 -10.77
C TYR A 192 4.32 23.40 -11.12
N TYR A 193 3.90 23.01 -12.32
CA TYR A 193 2.55 23.33 -12.82
C TYR A 193 1.44 22.62 -12.05
N ALA A 194 1.72 21.44 -11.46
CA ALA A 194 0.76 20.67 -10.68
C ALA A 194 0.61 21.22 -9.24
N PHE A 195 1.62 21.91 -8.68
CA PHE A 195 1.57 22.39 -7.31
C PHE A 195 0.42 23.36 -7.09
N GLY A 196 -0.35 23.14 -6.01
CA GLY A 196 -1.49 23.96 -5.65
C GLY A 196 -2.73 23.78 -6.55
N LYS A 197 -2.73 22.82 -7.47
CA LYS A 197 -3.91 22.53 -8.29
C LYS A 197 -4.97 21.79 -7.46
N ARG A 198 -6.24 22.08 -7.77
CA ARG A 198 -7.38 21.48 -7.09
C ARG A 198 -7.46 19.97 -7.40
N ILE A 199 -7.56 19.18 -6.35
CA ILE A 199 -7.88 17.75 -6.42
C ILE A 199 -9.32 17.60 -5.93
N ILE A 200 -10.14 16.93 -6.75
CA ILE A 200 -11.56 16.78 -6.55
C ILE A 200 -11.95 15.31 -6.41
N SER A 201 -13.06 15.03 -5.78
CA SER A 201 -13.58 13.66 -5.68
C SER A 201 -14.01 13.14 -7.05
N PRO A 202 -13.51 11.97 -7.49
CA PRO A 202 -13.93 11.38 -8.75
C PRO A 202 -15.27 10.66 -8.68
N SER A 203 -15.84 10.48 -7.48
CA SER A 203 -17.09 9.77 -7.22
C SER A 203 -17.72 10.27 -5.91
N ASP A 204 -18.98 9.96 -5.69
CA ASP A 204 -19.61 10.04 -4.38
C ASP A 204 -18.97 9.04 -3.41
N GLY A 205 -18.95 9.37 -2.11
CA GLY A 205 -18.45 8.48 -1.07
C GLY A 205 -18.30 9.15 0.29
N GLU A 206 -17.82 8.39 1.26
CA GLU A 206 -17.50 8.84 2.61
C GLU A 206 -15.99 8.98 2.77
N VAL A 207 -15.53 10.08 3.31
CA VAL A 207 -14.14 10.28 3.69
C VAL A 207 -13.86 9.44 4.93
N VAL A 208 -13.02 8.41 4.81
CA VAL A 208 -12.71 7.47 5.91
C VAL A 208 -11.36 7.73 6.56
N LEU A 209 -10.44 8.41 5.85
CA LEU A 209 -9.13 8.79 6.40
C LEU A 209 -8.74 10.18 5.91
N VAL A 210 -8.23 10.99 6.84
CA VAL A 210 -7.54 12.26 6.54
C VAL A 210 -6.24 12.32 7.32
N VAL A 211 -5.13 12.46 6.62
CA VAL A 211 -3.83 12.78 7.22
C VAL A 211 -3.38 14.12 6.64
N ASP A 212 -3.16 15.12 7.48
CA ASP A 212 -2.67 16.43 7.07
C ASP A 212 -1.56 16.92 8.01
N GLY A 213 -0.87 17.99 7.62
CA GLY A 213 0.20 18.62 8.42
C GLY A 213 1.61 18.14 8.06
N VAL A 214 1.77 17.12 7.20
CA VAL A 214 3.08 16.71 6.68
C VAL A 214 3.62 17.79 5.76
N LYS A 215 4.85 18.26 6.05
CA LYS A 215 5.50 19.33 5.28
C LYS A 215 5.79 18.88 3.86
N ASP A 216 5.56 19.77 2.90
CA ASP A 216 6.01 19.57 1.52
C ASP A 216 7.52 19.47 1.43
N ASN A 217 8.00 18.58 0.59
CA ASN A 217 9.42 18.38 0.33
C ASN A 217 9.99 19.54 -0.49
N ILE A 218 11.30 19.72 -0.41
CA ILE A 218 12.04 20.46 -1.43
C ILE A 218 12.12 19.53 -2.66
N PRO A 219 11.82 20.00 -3.89
CA PRO A 219 11.93 19.19 -5.08
C PRO A 219 13.26 18.44 -5.19
N GLY A 220 13.18 17.15 -5.53
CA GLY A 220 14.33 16.23 -5.55
C GLY A 220 14.68 15.58 -4.20
N LYS A 221 14.04 15.99 -3.08
CA LYS A 221 14.24 15.35 -1.76
C LYS A 221 12.99 14.60 -1.35
N LEU A 222 13.14 13.36 -0.88
CA LEU A 222 12.05 12.51 -0.44
C LEU A 222 11.92 12.52 1.08
N ASN A 223 10.69 12.30 1.57
CA ASN A 223 10.43 11.99 2.98
C ASN A 223 9.88 10.56 3.09
N PRO A 224 10.73 9.56 3.36
CA PRO A 224 10.30 8.16 3.43
C PRO A 224 9.64 7.75 4.74
N ILE A 225 9.58 8.64 5.75
CA ILE A 225 9.05 8.30 7.09
C ILE A 225 7.55 8.03 7.03
N TYR A 226 6.82 8.88 6.30
CA TYR A 226 5.40 8.68 6.01
C TYR A 226 5.18 8.77 4.50
N VAL A 227 5.23 7.62 3.85
CA VAL A 227 5.28 7.49 2.38
C VAL A 227 4.16 8.25 1.66
N PRO A 228 2.88 8.15 2.06
CA PRO A 228 1.80 8.85 1.36
C PRO A 228 1.80 10.37 1.56
N GLY A 229 2.46 10.91 2.60
CA GLY A 229 2.35 12.32 2.94
C GLY A 229 0.93 12.71 3.37
N ASN A 230 0.49 13.91 3.03
CA ASN A 230 -0.89 14.32 3.29
C ASN A 230 -1.83 13.51 2.38
N THR A 231 -2.85 12.91 2.98
CA THR A 231 -3.61 11.81 2.37
C THR A 231 -5.09 11.97 2.64
N VAL A 232 -5.92 11.64 1.66
CA VAL A 232 -7.36 11.44 1.81
C VAL A 232 -7.71 10.06 1.27
N ILE A 233 -8.56 9.32 1.99
CA ILE A 233 -9.18 8.09 1.49
C ILE A 233 -10.69 8.26 1.51
N ILE A 234 -11.33 7.96 0.38
CA ILE A 234 -12.79 7.96 0.22
C ILE A 234 -13.25 6.52 0.02
N LYS A 235 -14.24 6.10 0.81
CA LYS A 235 -14.93 4.83 0.64
C LYS A 235 -16.19 5.05 -0.18
N THR A 236 -16.32 4.36 -1.31
CA THR A 236 -17.53 4.39 -2.14
C THR A 236 -18.60 3.42 -1.63
N ASP A 237 -19.84 3.55 -2.10
CA ASP A 237 -20.93 2.61 -1.79
C ASP A 237 -20.64 1.17 -2.26
N ASN A 238 -19.71 1.00 -3.20
CA ASN A 238 -19.25 -0.31 -3.67
C ASN A 238 -18.15 -0.92 -2.79
N ASN A 239 -17.81 -0.31 -1.63
CA ASN A 239 -16.71 -0.67 -0.74
C ASN A 239 -15.35 -0.66 -1.46
N GLU A 240 -15.13 0.32 -2.29
CA GLU A 240 -13.86 0.65 -2.93
C GLU A 240 -13.24 1.81 -2.17
N PHE A 241 -11.93 1.76 -1.94
CA PHE A 241 -11.22 2.81 -1.23
C PHE A 241 -10.37 3.58 -2.23
N LEU A 242 -10.78 4.81 -2.50
CA LEU A 242 -10.11 5.74 -3.40
C LEU A 242 -9.06 6.49 -2.61
N PHE A 243 -7.80 6.26 -2.93
CA PHE A 243 -6.64 6.75 -2.19
C PHE A 243 -5.99 7.91 -2.94
N PHE A 244 -5.82 9.05 -2.27
CA PHE A 244 -5.18 10.26 -2.80
C PHE A 244 -4.02 10.65 -1.90
N ALA A 245 -2.85 10.92 -2.47
CA ALA A 245 -1.65 11.22 -1.71
C ALA A 245 -0.94 12.50 -2.18
N HIS A 246 0.03 12.93 -1.34
CA HIS A 246 0.93 14.04 -1.57
C HIS A 246 0.29 15.43 -1.60
N PHE A 247 -0.85 15.63 -0.91
CA PHE A 247 -1.46 16.97 -0.82
C PHE A 247 -0.49 18.00 -0.20
N VAL A 248 -0.71 19.27 -0.53
CA VAL A 248 -0.06 20.43 0.14
C VAL A 248 -0.40 20.40 1.63
N LYS A 249 0.58 20.68 2.45
CA LYS A 249 0.40 20.82 3.90
C LYS A 249 -0.74 21.78 4.24
N ASN A 250 -1.68 21.35 5.08
CA ASN A 250 -2.84 22.11 5.57
C ASN A 250 -3.79 22.57 4.44
N SER A 251 -3.86 21.85 3.33
CA SER A 251 -4.75 22.18 2.22
C SER A 251 -5.97 21.28 2.09
N ILE A 252 -6.03 20.20 2.86
CA ILE A 252 -7.16 19.27 2.81
C ILE A 252 -8.42 19.98 3.28
N ALA A 253 -9.47 19.92 2.44
CA ALA A 253 -10.72 20.67 2.62
C ALA A 253 -11.85 19.81 3.16
N VAL A 254 -11.60 18.54 3.47
CA VAL A 254 -12.59 17.56 3.95
C VAL A 254 -12.17 16.97 5.29
N SER A 255 -13.09 16.33 5.98
CA SER A 255 -12.89 15.70 7.28
C SER A 255 -13.38 14.26 7.26
N GLU A 256 -12.81 13.40 8.12
CA GLU A 256 -13.30 12.03 8.29
C GLU A 256 -14.77 12.00 8.69
N GLY A 257 -15.54 11.08 8.11
CA GLY A 257 -16.98 10.95 8.23
C GLY A 257 -17.79 11.89 7.30
N GLN A 258 -17.12 12.79 6.56
CA GLN A 258 -17.82 13.67 5.61
C GLN A 258 -18.23 12.88 4.37
N ILE A 259 -19.49 13.07 3.95
CA ILE A 259 -19.98 12.59 2.66
C ILE A 259 -19.61 13.63 1.60
N VAL A 260 -18.90 13.16 0.57
CA VAL A 260 -18.51 13.98 -0.58
C VAL A 260 -19.26 13.52 -1.83
N LYS A 261 -19.46 14.47 -2.74
CA LYS A 261 -20.01 14.24 -4.06
C LYS A 261 -18.91 14.30 -5.12
N GLN A 262 -19.16 13.67 -6.25
CA GLN A 262 -18.27 13.80 -7.43
C GLN A 262 -18.09 15.30 -7.76
N GLY A 263 -16.84 15.74 -7.87
CA GLY A 263 -16.47 17.13 -8.12
C GLY A 263 -16.19 17.96 -6.86
N ASP A 264 -16.48 17.49 -5.66
CA ASP A 264 -16.17 18.20 -4.42
C ASP A 264 -14.67 18.34 -4.23
N LEU A 265 -14.22 19.49 -3.72
CA LEU A 265 -12.81 19.76 -3.46
C LEU A 265 -12.33 18.89 -2.30
N LEU A 266 -11.26 18.14 -2.51
CA LEU A 266 -10.55 17.36 -1.48
C LEU A 266 -9.39 18.13 -0.87
N GLY A 267 -8.67 18.90 -1.68
CA GLY A 267 -7.47 19.64 -1.29
C GLY A 267 -6.65 20.09 -2.50
N LEU A 268 -5.40 20.44 -2.27
CA LEU A 268 -4.50 20.93 -3.30
C LEU A 268 -3.35 19.95 -3.53
N CYS A 269 -2.99 19.71 -4.80
CA CYS A 269 -1.85 18.88 -5.19
C CYS A 269 -0.54 19.45 -4.65
N GLY A 270 0.22 18.68 -3.92
CA GLY A 270 1.45 19.08 -3.25
C GLY A 270 2.62 18.14 -3.53
N ASN A 271 3.58 18.11 -2.59
CA ASN A 271 4.83 17.35 -2.68
C ASN A 271 5.22 16.76 -1.32
N SER A 272 4.25 16.35 -0.51
CA SER A 272 4.51 15.77 0.81
C SER A 272 4.77 14.26 0.73
N GLY A 273 5.47 13.70 1.72
CA GLY A 273 5.74 12.26 1.78
C GLY A 273 6.87 11.79 0.85
N ASN A 274 6.77 10.58 0.30
CA ASN A 274 7.78 10.01 -0.61
C ASN A 274 7.57 10.50 -2.06
N SER A 275 7.59 11.81 -2.24
CA SER A 275 7.38 12.51 -3.50
C SER A 275 8.58 13.38 -3.83
N SER A 276 9.12 13.27 -5.06
CA SER A 276 10.27 14.03 -5.53
C SER A 276 9.88 15.33 -6.22
N GLU A 277 8.67 15.44 -6.74
CA GLU A 277 8.11 16.62 -7.40
C GLU A 277 6.58 16.64 -7.21
N PRO A 278 5.96 17.83 -7.24
CA PRO A 278 4.51 17.95 -7.13
C PRO A 278 3.75 17.14 -8.18
N HIS A 279 2.95 16.16 -7.71
CA HIS A 279 2.09 15.33 -8.53
C HIS A 279 0.92 14.81 -7.69
N LEU A 280 -0.13 14.33 -8.34
CA LEU A 280 -1.18 13.57 -7.69
C LEU A 280 -0.89 12.08 -7.82
N HIS A 281 -0.71 11.40 -6.69
CA HIS A 281 -0.79 9.94 -6.63
C HIS A 281 -2.25 9.53 -6.35
N PHE A 282 -2.79 8.67 -7.19
CA PHE A 282 -4.15 8.12 -7.07
C PHE A 282 -4.16 6.62 -7.32
N HIS A 283 -4.81 5.87 -6.43
CA HIS A 283 -5.12 4.46 -6.68
C HIS A 283 -6.42 4.04 -6.01
N ILE A 284 -6.91 2.86 -6.38
CA ILE A 284 -8.04 2.19 -5.75
C ILE A 284 -7.52 0.95 -5.03
N GLN A 285 -8.00 0.74 -3.81
CA GLN A 285 -7.68 -0.45 -3.03
C GLN A 285 -8.94 -1.09 -2.42
N ASN A 286 -8.84 -2.36 -2.06
CA ASN A 286 -9.97 -3.18 -1.62
C ASN A 286 -10.30 -3.05 -0.13
N VAL A 287 -9.41 -2.50 0.69
CA VAL A 287 -9.60 -2.22 2.12
C VAL A 287 -8.91 -0.91 2.48
N GLU A 288 -9.26 -0.33 3.61
CA GLU A 288 -8.76 0.98 4.04
C GLU A 288 -7.26 0.98 4.35
N ASP A 289 -6.78 -0.04 5.08
CA ASP A 289 -5.36 -0.14 5.45
C ASP A 289 -4.50 -0.52 4.23
N MET A 290 -3.68 0.42 3.78
CA MET A 290 -2.76 0.23 2.66
C MET A 290 -1.78 -0.95 2.87
N ASN A 291 -1.46 -1.30 4.12
CA ASN A 291 -0.54 -2.41 4.40
C ASN A 291 -1.20 -3.77 4.15
N GLU A 292 -2.51 -3.87 4.25
CA GLU A 292 -3.28 -5.09 4.01
C GLU A 292 -3.94 -5.10 2.63
N ALA A 293 -3.96 -3.97 1.95
CA ALA A 293 -4.70 -3.75 0.73
C ALA A 293 -4.11 -4.46 -0.49
N THR A 294 -4.99 -4.70 -1.43
CA THR A 294 -4.65 -5.03 -2.82
C THR A 294 -5.25 -3.97 -3.73
N GLY A 295 -4.41 -3.40 -4.56
CA GLY A 295 -4.80 -2.39 -5.53
C GLY A 295 -5.68 -2.96 -6.65
N ALA A 296 -6.59 -2.14 -7.13
CA ALA A 296 -7.46 -2.42 -8.28
C ALA A 296 -7.15 -1.46 -9.42
N LYS A 297 -7.40 -1.90 -10.64
CA LYS A 297 -7.25 -1.05 -11.81
C LYS A 297 -8.40 -0.04 -11.87
N ALA A 298 -8.08 1.25 -11.99
CA ALA A 298 -9.08 2.30 -12.13
C ALA A 298 -9.42 2.55 -13.60
N TYR A 299 -10.72 2.57 -13.89
CA TYR A 299 -11.29 2.92 -15.19
C TYR A 299 -12.17 4.15 -15.02
N PHE A 300 -12.01 5.11 -15.92
CA PHE A 300 -12.75 6.36 -15.93
C PHE A 300 -13.81 6.33 -17.03
N GLU A 301 -15.00 6.87 -16.74
CA GLU A 301 -16.18 6.70 -17.62
C GLU A 301 -16.00 7.32 -18.99
N ASN A 302 -15.92 8.64 -19.04
CA ASN A 302 -15.82 9.41 -20.27
C ASN A 302 -14.71 10.43 -20.11
N ILE A 303 -13.56 10.17 -20.66
CA ILE A 303 -12.41 11.06 -20.61
C ILE A 303 -11.86 11.36 -22.01
N LEU A 304 -11.24 12.50 -22.16
CA LEU A 304 -10.42 12.81 -23.33
C LEU A 304 -9.01 12.28 -23.07
N VAL A 305 -8.54 11.44 -23.99
CA VAL A 305 -7.17 10.91 -24.02
C VAL A 305 -6.55 11.34 -25.34
N ASP A 306 -5.51 12.16 -25.28
CA ASP A 306 -4.86 12.76 -26.44
C ASP A 306 -5.86 13.42 -27.42
N GLY A 307 -6.86 14.11 -26.84
CA GLY A 307 -7.91 14.79 -27.60
C GLY A 307 -9.03 13.90 -28.14
N LYS A 308 -9.03 12.58 -27.84
CA LYS A 308 -10.06 11.64 -28.26
C LYS A 308 -10.87 11.15 -27.06
N ILE A 309 -12.18 11.09 -27.22
CA ILE A 309 -13.05 10.54 -26.18
C ILE A 309 -12.81 9.04 -26.07
N LYS A 310 -12.49 8.58 -24.86
CA LYS A 310 -12.47 7.16 -24.48
C LYS A 310 -13.47 6.92 -23.36
N ARG A 311 -14.11 5.77 -23.41
CA ARG A 311 -15.12 5.34 -22.41
C ARG A 311 -14.61 4.12 -21.68
N ASP A 312 -14.91 4.03 -20.37
CA ASP A 312 -14.50 2.92 -19.53
C ASP A 312 -13.01 2.60 -19.74
N TYR A 313 -12.16 3.60 -19.58
CA TYR A 313 -10.78 3.54 -19.98
C TYR A 313 -9.84 3.76 -18.78
N SER A 314 -8.80 2.93 -18.70
CA SER A 314 -7.70 3.07 -17.78
C SER A 314 -6.50 3.62 -18.54
N PRO A 315 -6.12 4.89 -18.34
CA PRO A 315 -5.06 5.49 -19.11
C PRO A 315 -3.69 4.90 -18.77
N ILE A 316 -2.75 5.02 -19.72
CA ILE A 316 -1.40 4.49 -19.56
C ILE A 316 -0.37 5.62 -19.60
N ARG A 317 0.87 5.29 -19.25
CA ARG A 317 2.00 6.22 -19.24
C ARG A 317 2.12 7.04 -20.51
N ASN A 318 2.40 8.33 -20.36
CA ASN A 318 2.58 9.33 -21.41
C ASN A 318 1.30 9.76 -22.13
N GLU A 319 0.13 9.28 -21.79
CA GLU A 319 -1.13 9.82 -22.29
C GLU A 319 -1.48 11.13 -21.58
N LYS A 320 -2.10 12.07 -22.33
CA LYS A 320 -2.72 13.29 -21.79
C LYS A 320 -4.19 13.04 -21.55
N VAL A 321 -4.66 13.37 -20.36
CA VAL A 321 -6.03 13.08 -19.94
C VAL A 321 -6.71 14.31 -19.38
N ARG A 322 -8.00 14.46 -19.66
CA ARG A 322 -8.89 15.44 -19.03
C ARG A 322 -10.33 14.95 -19.00
N ASN A 323 -11.11 15.48 -18.09
CA ASN A 323 -12.56 15.25 -18.10
C ASN A 323 -13.17 15.83 -19.38
N THR A 324 -14.30 15.28 -19.80
CA THR A 324 -15.01 15.72 -21.03
C THR A 324 -15.75 17.04 -20.86
N ASN A 325 -15.94 17.52 -19.62
CA ASN A 325 -16.62 18.78 -19.29
C ASN A 325 -15.74 19.67 -18.44
#